data_5701b8b94d3e73cbbcbaacf2d42ce122
#
_entry.id   5701b8b94d3e73cbbcbaacf2d42ce122
#
_cell.length_a   1.000
_cell.length_b   1.000
_cell.length_c   1.000
_cell.angle_alpha   90.00
_cell.angle_beta   90.00
_cell.angle_gamma   90.00
#
_symmetry.space_group_name_H-M   'P 1'
#
loop_
_entity.id
_entity.type
_entity.pdbx_description
1 polymer ?
#
loop_
_entity_poly.entity_id
_entity_poly.type
_entity_poly.pdbx_seq_one_letter_code
_entity_poly.pdbx_strand_id
1 'polypeptide(L)' 'DGGHLFIVVDVVDSVYVRIANGDNRSLEKPKLKKIKHLVFIERNDNYFIVITKFVYKHDNFTR' A
#
# COMPACT_ATOMS: atom_id res chain seq x y z
N ASP A 1 -9.30 -2.20 5.83
CA ASP A 1 -9.05 -1.04 5.27
C ASP A 1 -8.84 -1.03 3.84
N GLY A 2 -9.23 -2.01 3.07
CA GLY A 2 -9.17 -1.98 1.65
C GLY A 2 -10.03 -0.86 1.15
N GLY A 3 -9.59 -0.17 0.17
CA GLY A 3 -10.34 0.91 -0.40
C GLY A 3 -9.84 2.29 -0.07
N HIS A 4 -8.96 2.40 0.91
CA HIS A 4 -8.36 3.69 1.20
C HIS A 4 -7.16 3.90 0.31
N LEU A 5 -7.00 5.12 -0.18
CA LEU A 5 -5.83 5.47 -0.97
C LEU A 5 -4.66 5.76 -0.06
N PHE A 6 -3.50 5.34 -0.51
CA PHE A 6 -2.25 5.59 0.21
C PHE A 6 -1.24 6.15 -0.77
N ILE A 7 -0.24 6.81 -0.25
CA ILE A 7 0.91 7.21 -1.05
C ILE A 7 2.11 6.40 -0.60
N VAL A 8 2.99 6.11 -1.55
CA VAL A 8 4.24 5.43 -1.25
C VAL A 8 5.25 6.51 -0.88
N VAL A 9 5.71 6.48 0.35
CA VAL A 9 6.63 7.52 0.81
C VAL A 9 8.08 7.07 0.76
N ASP A 10 8.31 5.75 0.67
CA ASP A 10 9.67 5.25 0.69
C ASP A 10 9.69 3.84 0.12
N VAL A 11 10.69 3.54 -0.68
CA VAL A 11 10.89 2.19 -1.21
C VAL A 11 12.01 1.56 -0.42
N VAL A 12 11.68 0.54 0.34
CA VAL A 12 12.66 -0.11 1.19
C VAL A 12 13.53 -1.06 0.37
N ASP A 13 12.86 -1.92 -0.40
CA ASP A 13 13.59 -2.85 -1.26
C ASP A 13 12.60 -3.35 -2.32
N SER A 14 12.92 -4.45 -2.98
CA SER A 14 12.09 -4.95 -4.06
C SER A 14 10.80 -5.59 -3.56
N VAL A 15 10.66 -5.78 -2.25
CA VAL A 15 9.49 -6.44 -1.68
C VAL A 15 8.64 -5.47 -0.89
N TYR A 16 9.25 -4.52 -0.20
CA TYR A 16 8.56 -3.65 0.75
C TYR A 16 8.65 -2.18 0.40
N VAL A 17 7.58 -1.48 0.71
CA VAL A 17 7.54 -0.02 0.66
C VAL A 17 6.89 0.48 1.93
N ARG A 18 7.05 1.77 2.21
CA ARG A 18 6.33 2.42 3.29
C ARG A 18 5.26 3.29 2.69
N ILE A 19 4.07 3.21 3.26
CA ILE A 19 2.90 3.94 2.76
C ILE A 19 2.29 4.77 3.87
N ALA A 20 1.61 5.83 3.47
CA ALA A 20 0.93 6.73 4.40
C ALA A 20 -0.33 7.26 3.77
N ASN A 21 -1.27 7.74 4.57
CA ASN A 21 -2.50 8.29 4.01
C ASN A 21 -3.00 9.53 4.75
N GLY A 22 -2.31 9.94 5.78
CA GLY A 22 -2.75 11.15 6.46
C GLY A 22 -3.81 10.94 7.53
N ASP A 23 -4.52 9.83 7.47
CA ASP A 23 -5.52 9.53 8.49
C ASP A 23 -4.99 8.53 9.49
N ASN A 24 -4.77 7.32 9.03
CA ASN A 24 -4.32 6.25 9.91
C ASN A 24 -2.82 6.14 9.94
N ARG A 25 -2.15 6.55 8.89
CA ARG A 25 -0.70 6.47 8.78
C ARG A 25 -0.18 7.77 8.23
N SER A 26 0.38 8.58 9.09
CA SER A 26 0.93 9.87 8.69
C SER A 26 2.27 9.68 8.01
N LEU A 27 2.76 10.75 7.42
CA LEU A 27 4.08 10.75 6.81
C LEU A 27 5.17 10.52 7.83
N GLU A 28 4.91 10.83 9.07
CA GLU A 28 5.92 10.66 10.12
C GLU A 28 6.06 9.21 10.56
N LYS A 29 5.00 8.45 10.43
CA LYS A 29 5.02 7.05 10.84
C LYS A 29 4.35 6.20 9.79
N PRO A 30 4.98 6.07 8.64
CA PRO A 30 4.38 5.29 7.56
C PRO A 30 4.37 3.81 7.90
N LYS A 31 3.48 3.10 7.26
CA LYS A 31 3.32 1.68 7.47
C LYS A 31 4.13 0.90 6.44
N LEU A 32 4.81 -0.13 6.89
CA LEU A 32 5.52 -1.03 5.99
C LEU A 32 4.53 -1.98 5.33
N LYS A 33 4.64 -2.14 4.02
CA LYS A 33 3.70 -2.95 3.28
C LYS A 33 4.41 -3.65 2.14
N LYS A 34 4.03 -4.89 1.86
CA LYS A 34 4.59 -5.60 0.71
C LYS A 34 4.00 -5.05 -0.57
N ILE A 35 4.83 -4.87 -1.55
CA ILE A 35 4.41 -4.32 -2.84
C ILE A 35 3.32 -5.18 -3.46
N LYS A 36 3.42 -6.50 -3.32
CA LYS A 36 2.44 -7.39 -3.93
C LYS A 36 1.04 -7.22 -3.37
N HIS A 37 0.91 -6.56 -2.23
CA HIS A 37 -0.41 -6.31 -1.65
C HIS A 37 -1.00 -4.97 -2.06
N LEU A 38 -0.36 -4.29 -2.99
CA LEU A 38 -0.77 -2.96 -3.42
C LEU A 38 -1.15 -2.97 -4.88
N VAL A 39 -2.10 -2.11 -5.22
CA VAL A 39 -2.49 -1.89 -6.60
C VAL A 39 -2.12 -0.45 -6.93
N PHE A 40 -1.36 -0.27 -8.00
CA PHE A 40 -0.98 1.06 -8.46
C PHE A 40 -2.21 1.74 -9.04
N ILE A 41 -2.46 2.97 -8.61
CA ILE A 41 -3.56 3.76 -9.14
C ILE A 41 -3.04 4.80 -10.11
N GLU A 42 -2.16 5.67 -9.64
CA GLU A 42 -1.59 6.69 -10.52
C GLU A 42 -0.39 7.32 -9.83
N ARG A 43 0.33 8.12 -10.56
CA ARG A 43 1.50 8.81 -10.05
C ARG A 43 1.29 10.32 -10.22
N ASN A 44 1.56 11.06 -9.15
CA ASN A 44 1.64 12.51 -9.29
C ASN A 44 3.12 12.90 -9.32
N ASP A 45 3.39 14.18 -9.17
CA ASP A 45 4.76 14.67 -9.33
C ASP A 45 5.71 14.13 -8.29
N ASN A 46 5.21 13.77 -7.11
CA ASN A 46 6.06 13.42 -5.99
C ASN A 46 5.87 12.00 -5.48
N TYR A 47 4.70 11.43 -5.68
CA TYR A 47 4.37 10.17 -5.03
C TYR A 47 3.63 9.23 -5.97
N PHE A 48 3.75 7.93 -5.68
CA PHE A 48 2.89 6.94 -6.29
C PHE A 48 1.66 6.78 -5.39
N ILE A 49 0.50 6.70 -6.00
CA ILE A 49 -0.75 6.51 -5.29
C ILE A 49 -1.19 5.08 -5.48
N VAL A 50 -1.46 4.40 -4.37
CA VAL A 50 -1.78 2.98 -4.39
C VAL A 50 -2.96 2.71 -3.49
N ILE A 51 -3.54 1.53 -3.64
CA ILE A 51 -4.61 1.06 -2.78
C ILE A 51 -4.25 -0.35 -2.36
N THR A 52 -4.62 -0.74 -1.15
CA THR A 52 -4.32 -2.08 -0.70
C THR A 52 -5.32 -3.05 -1.31
N LYS A 53 -4.81 -4.19 -1.76
CA LYS A 53 -5.67 -5.23 -2.28
C LYS A 53 -6.47 -5.82 -1.15
N PHE A 54 -7.69 -6.20 -1.46
CA PHE A 54 -8.52 -6.90 -0.52
C PHE A 54 -8.19 -8.38 -0.63
N VAL A 55 -7.75 -8.96 0.46
CA VAL A 55 -7.34 -10.35 0.47
C VAL A 55 -8.20 -11.11 1.45
N TYR A 56 -8.88 -12.12 0.96
CA TYR A 56 -9.65 -13.00 1.82
C TYR A 56 -8.78 -14.14 2.30
N LYS A 57 -8.92 -14.49 3.52
CA LYS A 57 -8.18 -15.63 4.02
C LYS A 57 -8.56 -16.90 3.32
N HIS A 58 -9.76 -16.96 2.83
CA HIS A 58 -10.24 -18.18 2.20
C HIS A 58 -9.68 -18.40 0.82
N ASP A 59 -9.04 -17.41 0.26
CA ASP A 59 -8.52 -17.55 -1.09
C ASP A 59 -7.54 -18.69 -1.20
N ASN A 60 -6.92 -19.03 -0.10
CA ASN A 60 -5.88 -20.03 -0.17
C ASN A 60 -6.37 -21.39 -0.49
N PHE A 61 -7.63 -21.67 -0.25
CA PHE A 61 -8.01 -23.03 -0.44
C PHE A 61 -8.98 -23.20 -1.55
N THR A 62 -9.25 -22.20 -2.25
CA THR A 62 -10.01 -22.42 -3.40
C THR A 62 -9.11 -23.02 -4.39
N ARG A 63 -8.72 -23.52 -4.31
CA ARG A 63 -7.83 -24.03 -5.06
C ARG A 63 -7.80 -24.64 -5.48
#